data_19051dcba3d4d8337ee2d3ef49cd08da
#
_entry.id   19051dcba3d4d8337ee2d3ef49cd08da
#
_cell.length_a   1.000
_cell.length_b   1.000
_cell.length_c   1.000
_cell.angle_alpha   90.00
_cell.angle_beta   90.00
_cell.angle_gamma   90.00
#
_symmetry.space_group_name_H-M   'P 1'
#
loop_
_entity.id
_entity.type
_entity.pdbx_description
1 polymer ?
#
loop_
_entity_poly.entity_id
_entity_poly.type
_entity_poly.pdbx_seq_one_letter_code
_entity_poly.pdbx_strand_id
1 'polypeptide(L)'
;MKKAYRYLWFLSLIVVVVLSACGKNGNETSNTSNKTGKSDAKGGTLTVGIAEPPEGNFQSIFTGSTGDSNVIDFFNDSLIDVGDDLKIKPKILSWEKDKNDDLKYTFKVKKGIQWQDGNPFTINDWVFTLETLADPDYDGPRYSGVAVIQGAEEKRNGQADRISGIKKIDDYTAEITFKEHKANNLLELWTSAPISEKVFKDIPVKDMAKSDAVRKNPIGIGPYKVKRIVDGESVELVKNKDYWRGEPNIDNINLRVVEQTSMTQALENGDIDMATITAPIAKEIKDSGSENLQLLQAPSTSYAIVGFVLNDYDKKAQKIGKERPKYQDKKLRQAMAYAINRKEWIDAFYYGYGKPLNGLIPSAHWSGAKEGDVKEYKYDVDKAKQLLDEGGYKDKDGDGFREDPQGKPFVVNLKHYAGSNPTFEPRTAAL
;
A
#
# COMPACT_ATOMS: atom_id res chain seq x y z
N MET A 1 32.13 -58.27 27.28
CA MET A 1 33.16 -58.83 26.37
C MET A 1 33.47 -57.81 25.34
N LYS A 2 34.62 -57.22 25.47
CA LYS A 2 35.74 -57.11 24.49
C LYS A 2 35.41 -56.37 23.22
N LYS A 3 35.95 -55.16 23.12
CA LYS A 3 37.19 -54.73 22.43
C LYS A 3 36.84 -54.13 21.07
N ALA A 4 37.46 -53.13 20.49
CA ALA A 4 38.60 -52.27 20.82
C ALA A 4 38.69 -51.20 19.69
N TYR A 5 39.09 -50.04 20.05
CA TYR A 5 40.15 -49.15 19.54
C TYR A 5 40.60 -49.27 18.09
N ARG A 6 40.74 -48.10 17.37
CA ARG A 6 42.01 -47.56 16.84
C ARG A 6 41.70 -46.32 16.01
N TYR A 7 42.20 -45.13 16.35
CA TYR A 7 43.41 -44.37 15.99
C TYR A 7 43.51 -44.15 14.46
N LEU A 8 43.89 -43.06 13.89
CA LEU A 8 44.70 -41.90 14.24
C LEU A 8 44.86 -40.98 13.02
N TRP A 9 44.94 -39.68 13.20
CA TRP A 9 45.92 -38.72 12.72
C TRP A 9 45.87 -38.11 11.31
N PHE A 10 46.00 -36.75 11.36
CA PHE A 10 46.76 -35.76 10.60
C PHE A 10 46.24 -35.35 9.22
N LEU A 11 46.14 -34.09 8.87
CA LEU A 11 47.13 -33.00 8.82
C LEU A 11 46.47 -31.62 8.69
N SER A 12 46.94 -30.70 9.49
CA SER A 12 46.81 -29.25 9.36
C SER A 12 47.57 -28.74 8.14
N LEU A 13 46.96 -27.85 7.36
CA LEU A 13 47.69 -26.97 6.45
C LEU A 13 47.28 -25.52 6.68
N ILE A 14 48.17 -24.80 7.36
CA ILE A 14 48.15 -23.35 7.51
C ILE A 14 48.72 -22.77 6.22
N VAL A 15 47.94 -21.93 5.53
CA VAL A 15 48.46 -21.03 4.50
C VAL A 15 48.34 -19.60 5.03
N VAL A 16 49.46 -19.05 5.42
CA VAL A 16 49.69 -17.63 5.72
C VAL A 16 49.85 -16.90 4.39
N VAL A 17 48.99 -15.97 4.08
CA VAL A 17 49.20 -14.97 3.02
C VAL A 17 49.50 -13.63 3.66
N VAL A 18 50.70 -13.13 3.42
CA VAL A 18 51.25 -11.88 3.93
C VAL A 18 50.61 -10.71 3.20
N LEU A 19 50.00 -9.81 3.94
CA LEU A 19 49.55 -8.49 3.46
C LEU A 19 50.74 -7.53 3.45
N SER A 20 51.07 -7.01 2.27
CA SER A 20 51.98 -5.88 2.12
C SER A 20 51.19 -4.59 2.21
N ALA A 21 51.34 -3.88 3.30
CA ALA A 21 50.88 -2.49 3.46
C ALA A 21 51.91 -1.55 2.86
N CYS A 22 51.45 -0.62 2.02
CA CYS A 22 52.19 0.61 1.74
C CYS A 22 51.30 1.80 2.10
N GLY A 23 51.67 2.45 3.18
CA GLY A 23 51.10 3.73 3.58
C GLY A 23 51.64 4.89 2.77
N LYS A 24 50.85 5.93 2.66
CA LYS A 24 51.33 7.32 2.54
C LYS A 24 50.33 8.31 3.11
N ASN A 25 50.80 9.10 4.04
CA ASN A 25 50.14 10.24 4.69
C ASN A 25 49.71 11.31 3.69
N GLY A 26 48.58 11.93 3.95
CA GLY A 26 48.18 13.18 3.37
C GLY A 26 46.88 13.67 4.05
N ASN A 27 47.01 14.64 4.96
CA ASN A 27 45.94 15.41 5.54
C ASN A 27 45.22 16.21 4.44
N GLU A 28 43.98 15.98 4.22
CA GLU A 28 43.06 16.95 3.63
C GLU A 28 41.68 16.85 4.26
N THR A 29 41.25 17.96 4.80
CA THR A 29 39.90 18.26 5.30
C THR A 29 38.87 18.05 4.16
N SER A 30 38.08 17.00 4.20
CA SER A 30 37.06 16.79 3.21
C SER A 30 35.70 17.18 3.74
N ASN A 31 35.16 18.23 3.16
CA ASN A 31 33.73 18.53 3.11
C ASN A 31 32.97 17.30 2.56
N THR A 32 32.13 16.71 3.40
CA THR A 32 31.26 15.59 3.00
C THR A 32 30.08 16.13 2.21
N SER A 33 30.25 16.31 0.92
CA SER A 33 29.13 16.37 -0.01
C SER A 33 28.66 14.92 -0.27
N ASN A 34 27.42 14.59 0.11
CA ASN A 34 26.75 13.35 -0.24
C ASN A 34 26.71 13.19 -1.77
N LYS A 35 27.70 12.52 -2.33
CA LYS A 35 27.60 11.91 -3.65
C LYS A 35 26.79 10.62 -3.47
N THR A 36 25.53 10.62 -3.89
CA THR A 36 24.79 9.39 -4.22
C THR A 36 25.57 8.69 -5.33
N GLY A 37 26.48 7.81 -4.95
CA GLY A 37 27.18 6.95 -5.88
C GLY A 37 26.15 6.03 -6.54
N LYS A 38 25.96 6.15 -7.87
CA LYS A 38 25.33 5.08 -8.64
C LYS A 38 26.19 3.83 -8.39
N SER A 39 25.63 2.85 -7.68
CA SER A 39 26.21 1.53 -7.60
C SER A 39 26.13 0.91 -8.99
N ASP A 40 27.27 0.68 -9.63
CA ASP A 40 27.36 -0.07 -10.89
C ASP A 40 27.28 -1.60 -10.65
N ALA A 41 26.86 -2.02 -9.46
CA ALA A 41 26.65 -3.43 -9.13
C ALA A 41 25.57 -4.03 -10.06
N LYS A 42 25.97 -5.05 -10.81
CA LYS A 42 25.06 -5.79 -11.71
C LYS A 42 25.07 -7.26 -11.30
N GLY A 43 23.89 -7.89 -11.43
CA GLY A 43 23.71 -9.29 -11.11
C GLY A 43 23.30 -9.55 -9.67
N GLY A 44 23.33 -10.81 -9.26
CA GLY A 44 22.99 -11.25 -7.90
C GLY A 44 21.51 -11.36 -7.60
N THR A 45 21.22 -11.62 -6.33
CA THR A 45 19.85 -11.76 -5.81
C THR A 45 19.65 -10.76 -4.69
N LEU A 46 18.54 -10.06 -4.72
CA LEU A 46 18.04 -9.23 -3.61
C LEU A 46 16.93 -9.99 -2.89
N THR A 47 17.12 -10.28 -1.61
CA THR A 47 16.12 -10.91 -0.76
C THR A 47 15.36 -9.84 0.03
N VAL A 48 14.07 -9.74 -0.20
CA VAL A 48 13.19 -8.76 0.45
C VAL A 48 12.29 -9.47 1.46
N GLY A 49 12.36 -9.05 2.72
CA GLY A 49 11.47 -9.52 3.77
C GLY A 49 10.08 -8.89 3.65
N ILE A 50 9.05 -9.71 3.62
CA ILE A 50 7.65 -9.29 3.65
C ILE A 50 6.96 -9.89 4.88
N ALA A 51 6.22 -9.05 5.64
CA ALA A 51 5.60 -9.50 6.88
C ALA A 51 4.26 -10.21 6.68
N GLU A 52 3.57 -9.90 5.58
CA GLU A 52 2.28 -10.51 5.25
C GLU A 52 2.47 -11.50 4.10
N PRO A 53 2.12 -12.78 4.32
CA PRO A 53 2.20 -13.77 3.25
C PRO A 53 1.24 -13.41 2.11
N PRO A 54 1.64 -13.66 0.84
CA PRO A 54 0.73 -13.51 -0.29
C PRO A 54 -0.46 -14.47 -0.20
N GLU A 55 -1.64 -13.99 -0.57
CA GLU A 55 -2.88 -14.79 -0.65
C GLU A 55 -3.08 -15.45 -2.02
N GLY A 56 -2.19 -15.14 -2.98
CA GLY A 56 -2.18 -15.71 -4.32
C GLY A 56 -3.08 -15.00 -5.33
N ASN A 57 -3.56 -13.77 -5.06
CA ASN A 57 -4.28 -12.96 -6.05
C ASN A 57 -3.32 -12.01 -6.77
N PHE A 58 -2.47 -12.55 -7.64
CA PHE A 58 -1.38 -11.82 -8.28
C PHE A 58 -1.81 -10.99 -9.50
N GLN A 59 -3.00 -10.38 -9.44
CA GLN A 59 -3.44 -9.34 -10.38
C GLN A 59 -4.09 -8.19 -9.62
N SER A 60 -3.67 -6.96 -9.92
CA SER A 60 -4.05 -5.74 -9.19
C SER A 60 -5.56 -5.52 -9.10
N ILE A 61 -6.32 -6.00 -10.09
CA ILE A 61 -7.78 -5.87 -10.10
C ILE A 61 -8.46 -6.81 -9.09
N PHE A 62 -7.82 -7.90 -8.68
CA PHE A 62 -8.40 -8.89 -7.75
C PHE A 62 -7.82 -8.85 -6.35
N THR A 63 -6.60 -8.31 -6.16
CA THR A 63 -5.98 -8.30 -4.84
C THR A 63 -6.60 -7.28 -3.88
N GLY A 64 -6.74 -7.68 -2.63
CA GLY A 64 -7.05 -6.84 -1.48
C GLY A 64 -5.97 -6.90 -0.39
N SER A 65 -4.91 -7.74 -0.57
CA SER A 65 -3.86 -7.93 0.43
C SER A 65 -2.58 -7.17 0.11
N THR A 66 -1.86 -6.77 1.16
CA THR A 66 -0.54 -6.15 1.04
C THR A 66 0.50 -7.17 0.56
N GLY A 67 0.40 -8.43 1.00
CA GLY A 67 1.30 -9.51 0.57
C GLY A 67 1.29 -9.70 -0.94
N ASP A 68 0.11 -9.78 -1.55
CA ASP A 68 -0.01 -9.88 -3.01
C ASP A 68 0.51 -8.62 -3.71
N SER A 69 0.20 -7.43 -3.18
CA SER A 69 0.65 -6.17 -3.76
C SER A 69 2.17 -6.06 -3.81
N ASN A 70 2.86 -6.50 -2.75
CA ASN A 70 4.32 -6.55 -2.70
C ASN A 70 4.92 -7.42 -3.82
N VAL A 71 4.24 -8.49 -4.23
CA VAL A 71 4.68 -9.33 -5.36
C VAL A 71 4.39 -8.64 -6.70
N ILE A 72 3.17 -8.10 -6.85
CA ILE A 72 2.71 -7.44 -8.09
C ILE A 72 3.62 -6.27 -8.47
N ASP A 73 4.08 -5.48 -7.51
CA ASP A 73 4.91 -4.30 -7.73
C ASP A 73 6.26 -4.61 -8.40
N PHE A 74 6.74 -5.85 -8.32
CA PHE A 74 7.95 -6.27 -9.00
C PHE A 74 7.70 -6.77 -10.44
N PHE A 75 6.58 -7.39 -10.74
CA PHE A 75 6.37 -8.00 -12.06
C PHE A 75 5.40 -7.23 -12.96
N ASN A 76 4.64 -6.30 -12.43
CA ASN A 76 3.73 -5.48 -13.21
C ASN A 76 4.04 -3.98 -13.02
N ASP A 77 3.53 -3.14 -13.92
CA ASP A 77 3.75 -1.70 -13.92
C ASP A 77 2.42 -0.95 -13.90
N SER A 78 2.37 0.13 -13.14
CA SER A 78 1.28 1.09 -13.22
C SER A 78 1.35 1.88 -14.52
N LEU A 79 0.20 2.20 -15.10
CA LEU A 79 0.12 2.95 -16.36
C LEU A 79 0.49 4.42 -16.23
N ILE A 80 0.35 4.97 -15.01
CA ILE A 80 0.73 6.33 -14.65
C ILE A 80 1.77 6.30 -13.54
N ASP A 81 2.45 7.41 -13.37
CA ASP A 81 3.38 7.60 -12.25
C ASP A 81 2.81 8.59 -11.23
N VAL A 82 3.30 8.52 -10.00
CA VAL A 82 3.04 9.50 -8.97
C VAL A 82 4.37 10.16 -8.63
N GLY A 83 4.48 11.46 -8.87
CA GLY A 83 5.71 12.20 -8.59
C GLY A 83 5.96 12.37 -7.09
N ASP A 84 7.14 12.88 -6.74
CA ASP A 84 7.50 13.22 -5.36
C ASP A 84 6.56 14.25 -4.73
N ASP A 85 5.91 15.05 -5.58
CA ASP A 85 4.84 15.99 -5.22
C ASP A 85 3.46 15.32 -5.07
N LEU A 86 3.40 13.98 -5.16
CA LEU A 86 2.20 13.15 -5.12
C LEU A 86 1.14 13.49 -6.19
N LYS A 87 1.54 14.16 -7.26
CA LYS A 87 0.69 14.40 -8.42
C LYS A 87 0.88 13.30 -9.47
N ILE A 88 -0.23 12.95 -10.13
CA ILE A 88 -0.19 12.00 -11.23
C ILE A 88 0.58 12.57 -12.43
N LYS A 89 1.39 11.72 -13.05
CA LYS A 89 2.21 12.04 -14.22
C LYS A 89 2.08 10.93 -15.26
N PRO A 90 2.12 11.28 -16.55
CA PRO A 90 2.18 10.28 -17.61
C PRO A 90 3.40 9.37 -17.47
N LYS A 91 3.19 8.06 -17.67
CA LYS A 91 4.24 7.04 -17.67
C LYS A 91 4.11 6.16 -18.92
N ILE A 92 3.26 5.15 -18.89
CA ILE A 92 2.87 4.32 -20.02
C ILE A 92 1.65 4.91 -20.73
N LEU A 93 0.72 5.44 -19.94
CA LEU A 93 -0.49 6.10 -20.36
C LEU A 93 -0.32 7.61 -20.25
N SER A 94 -0.62 8.33 -21.31
CA SER A 94 -0.76 9.79 -21.34
C SER A 94 -2.19 10.18 -21.68
N TRP A 95 -2.58 11.40 -21.35
CA TRP A 95 -3.94 11.88 -21.59
C TRP A 95 -3.96 13.34 -21.99
N GLU A 96 -4.99 13.68 -22.75
CA GLU A 96 -5.31 15.03 -23.16
C GLU A 96 -6.81 15.27 -22.98
N LYS A 97 -7.18 16.35 -22.30
CA LYS A 97 -8.58 16.76 -22.13
C LYS A 97 -9.09 17.37 -23.44
N ASP A 98 -10.30 17.04 -23.84
CA ASP A 98 -10.95 17.68 -24.99
C ASP A 98 -11.17 19.18 -24.71
N LYS A 99 -11.01 20.02 -25.74
CA LYS A 99 -11.12 21.48 -25.62
C LYS A 99 -12.58 21.97 -25.57
N ASN A 100 -13.50 21.17 -26.08
CA ASN A 100 -14.91 21.53 -26.21
C ASN A 100 -15.83 20.72 -25.31
N ASP A 101 -15.32 19.66 -24.70
CA ASP A 101 -16.08 18.76 -23.84
C ASP A 101 -15.27 18.41 -22.59
N ASP A 102 -15.63 19.01 -21.47
CA ASP A 102 -14.95 18.88 -20.19
C ASP A 102 -15.01 17.46 -19.60
N LEU A 103 -15.89 16.60 -20.12
CA LEU A 103 -16.03 15.21 -19.67
C LEU A 103 -15.19 14.25 -20.49
N LYS A 104 -14.67 14.69 -21.64
CA LYS A 104 -13.98 13.83 -22.59
C LYS A 104 -12.46 13.98 -22.51
N TYR A 105 -11.79 12.84 -22.51
CA TYR A 105 -10.32 12.74 -22.53
C TYR A 105 -9.87 11.72 -23.57
N THR A 106 -8.82 12.06 -24.30
CA THR A 106 -8.10 11.14 -25.18
C THR A 106 -6.91 10.56 -24.44
N PHE A 107 -6.85 9.23 -24.35
CA PHE A 107 -5.76 8.49 -23.73
C PHE A 107 -4.91 7.81 -24.79
N LYS A 108 -3.58 7.84 -24.58
CA LYS A 108 -2.61 7.22 -25.49
C LYS A 108 -1.64 6.34 -24.72
N VAL A 109 -1.48 5.10 -25.17
CA VAL A 109 -0.50 4.15 -24.65
C VAL A 109 0.82 4.30 -25.41
N LYS A 110 1.93 4.26 -24.68
CA LYS A 110 3.29 4.26 -25.25
C LYS A 110 3.52 3.00 -26.08
N LYS A 111 4.00 3.16 -27.32
CA LYS A 111 4.33 2.05 -28.21
C LYS A 111 5.62 1.31 -27.77
N GLY A 112 5.74 0.05 -28.17
CA GLY A 112 6.94 -0.77 -27.95
C GLY A 112 7.02 -1.45 -26.58
N ILE A 113 5.95 -1.40 -25.79
CA ILE A 113 5.85 -2.14 -24.52
C ILE A 113 5.30 -3.53 -24.83
N GLN A 114 5.87 -4.54 -24.15
CA GLN A 114 5.47 -5.93 -24.31
C GLN A 114 5.10 -6.54 -22.95
N TRP A 115 4.12 -7.41 -22.98
CA TRP A 115 3.88 -8.36 -21.89
C TRP A 115 5.06 -9.34 -21.76
N GLN A 116 5.20 -9.92 -20.59
CA GLN A 116 6.29 -10.87 -20.30
C GLN A 116 6.25 -12.15 -21.12
N ASP A 117 5.14 -12.42 -21.81
CA ASP A 117 4.98 -13.50 -22.80
C ASP A 117 5.36 -13.09 -24.22
N GLY A 118 5.87 -11.84 -24.41
CA GLY A 118 6.31 -11.30 -25.70
C GLY A 118 5.20 -10.66 -26.54
N ASN A 119 3.93 -10.70 -26.12
CA ASN A 119 2.85 -10.04 -26.84
C ASN A 119 2.93 -8.52 -26.62
N PRO A 120 2.55 -7.70 -27.64
CA PRO A 120 2.52 -6.25 -27.49
C PRO A 120 1.46 -5.85 -26.45
N PHE A 121 1.80 -4.89 -25.61
CA PHE A 121 0.86 -4.17 -24.78
C PHE A 121 0.21 -3.04 -25.59
N THR A 122 -1.10 -2.98 -25.61
CA THR A 122 -1.87 -2.01 -26.36
C THR A 122 -2.98 -1.37 -25.54
N ILE A 123 -3.70 -0.40 -26.12
CA ILE A 123 -4.89 0.20 -25.49
C ILE A 123 -5.99 -0.84 -25.24
N ASN A 124 -6.01 -1.94 -26.01
CA ASN A 124 -6.99 -3.00 -25.87
C ASN A 124 -6.92 -3.65 -24.50
N ASP A 125 -5.70 -3.90 -23.98
CA ASP A 125 -5.50 -4.51 -22.67
C ASP A 125 -6.06 -3.61 -21.56
N TRP A 126 -5.85 -2.29 -21.66
CA TRP A 126 -6.42 -1.38 -20.68
C TRP A 126 -7.94 -1.27 -20.79
N VAL A 127 -8.47 -1.14 -22.02
CA VAL A 127 -9.93 -1.14 -22.25
C VAL A 127 -10.56 -2.44 -21.74
N PHE A 128 -9.94 -3.59 -22.04
CA PHE A 128 -10.38 -4.90 -21.52
C PHE A 128 -10.38 -4.93 -20.00
N THR A 129 -9.37 -4.35 -19.36
CA THR A 129 -9.31 -4.22 -17.90
C THR A 129 -10.50 -3.40 -17.36
N LEU A 130 -10.78 -2.22 -17.97
CA LEU A 130 -11.91 -1.37 -17.55
C LEU A 130 -13.26 -2.10 -17.76
N GLU A 131 -13.42 -2.79 -18.88
CA GLU A 131 -14.62 -3.58 -19.19
C GLU A 131 -14.81 -4.74 -18.19
N THR A 132 -13.72 -5.39 -17.78
CA THR A 132 -13.72 -6.45 -16.76
C THR A 132 -14.14 -5.90 -15.40
N LEU A 133 -13.65 -4.74 -15.00
CA LEU A 133 -14.01 -4.10 -13.72
C LEU A 133 -15.50 -3.73 -13.63
N ALA A 134 -16.13 -3.44 -14.78
CA ALA A 134 -17.56 -3.13 -14.86
C ALA A 134 -18.44 -4.35 -15.20
N ASP A 135 -17.87 -5.54 -15.29
CA ASP A 135 -18.63 -6.75 -15.59
C ASP A 135 -19.55 -7.13 -14.41
N PRO A 136 -20.79 -7.60 -14.64
CA PRO A 136 -21.70 -8.06 -13.59
C PRO A 136 -21.10 -9.17 -12.70
N ASP A 137 -20.27 -10.04 -13.28
CA ASP A 137 -19.65 -11.18 -12.61
C ASP A 137 -18.34 -10.80 -11.89
N TYR A 138 -17.86 -9.56 -11.99
CA TYR A 138 -16.66 -9.11 -11.29
C TYR A 138 -16.94 -8.94 -9.80
N ASP A 139 -16.30 -9.72 -8.94
CA ASP A 139 -16.44 -9.70 -7.47
C ASP A 139 -15.25 -9.05 -6.74
N GLY A 140 -14.28 -8.51 -7.48
CA GLY A 140 -13.09 -7.85 -6.91
C GLY A 140 -13.38 -6.44 -6.35
N PRO A 141 -12.38 -5.84 -5.67
CA PRO A 141 -12.58 -4.61 -4.90
C PRO A 141 -12.44 -3.31 -5.71
N ARG A 142 -12.29 -3.35 -7.05
CA ARG A 142 -11.84 -2.19 -7.85
C ARG A 142 -12.89 -1.57 -8.77
N TYR A 143 -14.16 -1.94 -8.68
CA TYR A 143 -15.23 -1.35 -9.48
C TYR A 143 -15.27 0.19 -9.39
N SER A 144 -14.95 0.78 -8.23
CA SER A 144 -14.86 2.25 -8.07
C SER A 144 -13.95 2.90 -9.09
N GLY A 145 -12.89 2.20 -9.54
CA GLY A 145 -11.94 2.70 -10.55
C GLY A 145 -12.50 2.81 -11.96
N VAL A 146 -13.70 2.33 -12.22
CA VAL A 146 -14.38 2.42 -13.51
C VAL A 146 -15.75 3.11 -13.39
N ALA A 147 -16.30 3.19 -12.20
CA ALA A 147 -17.62 3.77 -11.91
C ALA A 147 -17.75 5.26 -12.30
N VAL A 148 -16.63 5.93 -12.55
CA VAL A 148 -16.59 7.34 -13.01
C VAL A 148 -16.84 7.49 -14.50
N ILE A 149 -16.81 6.40 -15.28
CA ILE A 149 -17.00 6.41 -16.73
C ILE A 149 -18.49 6.35 -17.05
N GLN A 150 -18.93 7.10 -18.06
CA GLN A 150 -20.31 7.05 -18.57
C GLN A 150 -20.63 5.63 -19.07
N GLY A 151 -21.76 5.08 -18.62
CA GLY A 151 -22.21 3.74 -19.01
C GLY A 151 -21.59 2.58 -18.24
N ALA A 152 -20.69 2.84 -17.29
CA ALA A 152 -20.10 1.79 -16.47
C ALA A 152 -21.13 1.13 -15.53
N GLU A 153 -22.08 1.90 -15.02
CA GLU A 153 -23.13 1.40 -14.13
C GLU A 153 -24.14 0.53 -14.89
N GLU A 154 -24.51 0.93 -16.11
CA GLU A 154 -25.40 0.15 -16.97
C GLU A 154 -24.77 -1.20 -17.32
N LYS A 155 -23.47 -1.24 -17.61
CA LYS A 155 -22.76 -2.50 -17.81
C LYS A 155 -22.72 -3.33 -16.54
N ARG A 156 -22.39 -2.73 -15.40
CA ARG A 156 -22.33 -3.41 -14.08
C ARG A 156 -23.65 -4.08 -13.72
N ASN A 157 -24.77 -3.46 -14.11
CA ASN A 157 -26.11 -3.97 -13.86
C ASN A 157 -26.61 -4.94 -14.95
N GLY A 158 -25.79 -5.30 -15.92
CA GLY A 158 -26.15 -6.18 -17.05
C GLY A 158 -27.13 -5.54 -18.05
N GLN A 159 -27.24 -4.22 -18.06
CA GLN A 159 -28.11 -3.46 -18.96
C GLN A 159 -27.41 -3.09 -20.27
N ALA A 160 -26.11 -3.23 -20.34
CA ALA A 160 -25.29 -2.98 -21.52
C ALA A 160 -24.11 -3.97 -21.59
N ASP A 161 -23.75 -4.38 -22.80
CA ASP A 161 -22.60 -5.29 -23.03
C ASP A 161 -21.25 -4.57 -22.88
N ARG A 162 -21.23 -3.25 -23.05
CA ARG A 162 -20.02 -2.41 -23.01
C ARG A 162 -20.25 -1.10 -22.30
N ILE A 163 -19.15 -0.51 -21.83
CA ILE A 163 -19.13 0.83 -21.24
C ILE A 163 -19.28 1.85 -22.37
N SER A 164 -20.41 2.55 -22.46
CA SER A 164 -20.70 3.48 -23.57
C SER A 164 -19.76 4.68 -23.63
N GLY A 165 -19.15 5.08 -22.51
CA GLY A 165 -18.18 6.16 -22.43
C GLY A 165 -16.78 5.80 -22.92
N ILE A 166 -16.53 4.56 -23.37
CA ILE A 166 -15.23 4.14 -23.91
C ILE A 166 -15.35 4.00 -25.43
N LYS A 167 -14.52 4.73 -26.15
CA LYS A 167 -14.41 4.65 -27.61
C LYS A 167 -12.98 4.38 -28.02
N LYS A 168 -12.69 3.17 -28.48
CA LYS A 168 -11.40 2.85 -29.10
C LYS A 168 -11.26 3.58 -30.43
N ILE A 169 -10.12 4.26 -30.63
CA ILE A 169 -9.78 4.97 -31.89
C ILE A 169 -8.84 4.09 -32.72
N ASP A 170 -7.77 3.60 -32.13
CA ASP A 170 -6.80 2.67 -32.73
C ASP A 170 -6.19 1.77 -31.63
N ASP A 171 -5.15 0.98 -31.96
CA ASP A 171 -4.52 0.06 -31.01
C ASP A 171 -3.73 0.74 -29.90
N TYR A 172 -3.54 2.05 -29.93
CA TYR A 172 -2.79 2.81 -28.95
C TYR A 172 -3.56 4.02 -28.41
N THR A 173 -4.80 4.23 -28.86
CA THR A 173 -5.59 5.42 -28.52
C THR A 173 -7.04 5.05 -28.21
N ALA A 174 -7.55 5.57 -27.11
CA ALA A 174 -8.97 5.53 -26.78
C ALA A 174 -9.45 6.88 -26.25
N GLU A 175 -10.72 7.20 -26.49
CA GLU A 175 -11.44 8.29 -25.82
C GLU A 175 -12.23 7.72 -24.64
N ILE A 176 -12.21 8.43 -23.51
CA ILE A 176 -13.05 8.15 -22.34
C ILE A 176 -13.89 9.37 -22.04
N THR A 177 -15.20 9.15 -21.90
CA THR A 177 -16.16 10.16 -21.45
C THR A 177 -16.55 9.84 -20.01
N PHE A 178 -16.28 10.77 -19.09
CA PHE A 178 -16.70 10.66 -17.69
C PHE A 178 -18.19 10.97 -17.54
N LYS A 179 -18.86 10.38 -16.54
CA LYS A 179 -20.28 10.59 -16.32
C LYS A 179 -20.61 11.98 -15.76
N GLU A 180 -19.66 12.60 -15.08
CA GLU A 180 -19.81 13.93 -14.49
C GLU A 180 -18.44 14.60 -14.33
N HIS A 181 -18.43 15.93 -14.22
CA HIS A 181 -17.19 16.68 -14.02
C HIS A 181 -16.81 16.66 -12.53
N LYS A 182 -15.69 15.99 -12.23
CA LYS A 182 -15.03 16.00 -10.93
C LYS A 182 -13.55 16.28 -11.08
N ALA A 183 -12.99 17.07 -10.17
CA ALA A 183 -11.56 17.38 -10.17
C ALA A 183 -10.65 16.14 -10.02
N ASN A 184 -11.20 15.06 -9.46
CA ASN A 184 -10.47 13.82 -9.17
C ASN A 184 -10.78 12.67 -10.14
N ASN A 185 -11.51 12.88 -11.22
CA ASN A 185 -11.85 11.84 -12.20
C ASN A 185 -10.62 11.02 -12.65
N LEU A 186 -9.50 11.68 -12.95
CA LEU A 186 -8.26 11.00 -13.35
C LEU A 186 -7.59 10.22 -12.22
N LEU A 187 -7.81 10.62 -10.96
CA LEU A 187 -7.30 9.90 -9.78
C LEU A 187 -8.17 8.67 -9.46
N GLU A 188 -9.48 8.77 -9.70
CA GLU A 188 -10.41 7.67 -9.48
C GLU A 188 -10.35 6.64 -10.61
N LEU A 189 -10.05 7.07 -11.85
CA LEU A 189 -9.95 6.18 -13.00
C LEU A 189 -8.86 5.12 -12.78
N TRP A 190 -9.18 3.86 -13.07
CA TRP A 190 -8.22 2.77 -12.96
C TRP A 190 -7.06 2.92 -13.96
N THR A 191 -5.92 3.33 -13.45
CA THR A 191 -4.68 3.50 -14.20
C THR A 191 -3.52 2.72 -13.59
N SER A 192 -3.82 1.83 -12.63
CA SER A 192 -2.86 0.89 -12.06
C SER A 192 -2.54 -0.22 -13.08
N ALA A 193 -1.92 -1.29 -12.64
CA ALA A 193 -1.52 -2.37 -13.53
C ALA A 193 -2.72 -3.00 -14.27
N PRO A 194 -2.67 -3.11 -15.60
CA PRO A 194 -3.71 -3.75 -16.41
C PRO A 194 -3.60 -5.27 -16.37
N ILE A 195 -4.60 -5.96 -16.95
CA ILE A 195 -4.53 -7.40 -17.27
C ILE A 195 -4.45 -7.60 -18.80
N SER A 196 -3.82 -8.69 -19.23
CA SER A 196 -3.67 -9.01 -20.65
C SER A 196 -4.98 -9.52 -21.24
N GLU A 197 -5.53 -8.83 -22.24
CA GLU A 197 -6.70 -9.29 -22.97
C GLU A 197 -6.45 -10.71 -23.54
N LYS A 198 -5.28 -10.95 -24.11
CA LYS A 198 -4.94 -12.23 -24.73
C LYS A 198 -4.99 -13.39 -23.75
N VAL A 199 -4.58 -13.16 -22.50
CA VAL A 199 -4.55 -14.20 -21.46
C VAL A 199 -5.94 -14.45 -20.89
N PHE A 200 -6.73 -13.38 -20.71
CA PHE A 200 -7.96 -13.44 -19.92
C PHE A 200 -9.26 -13.47 -20.72
N LYS A 201 -9.27 -13.12 -22.00
CA LYS A 201 -10.50 -12.98 -22.81
C LYS A 201 -11.35 -14.25 -22.92
N ASP A 202 -10.73 -15.43 -22.83
CA ASP A 202 -11.40 -16.71 -22.94
C ASP A 202 -11.75 -17.32 -21.55
N ILE A 203 -11.47 -16.58 -20.45
CA ILE A 203 -11.79 -16.98 -19.07
C ILE A 203 -13.01 -16.17 -18.62
N PRO A 204 -14.13 -16.80 -18.21
CA PRO A 204 -15.27 -16.09 -17.66
C PRO A 204 -14.86 -15.22 -16.46
N VAL A 205 -15.37 -13.99 -16.36
CA VAL A 205 -14.93 -13.00 -15.34
C VAL A 205 -15.05 -13.56 -13.92
N LYS A 206 -16.10 -14.27 -13.59
CA LYS A 206 -16.31 -14.96 -12.30
C LYS A 206 -15.25 -15.99 -11.93
N ASP A 207 -14.51 -16.51 -12.93
CA ASP A 207 -13.50 -17.55 -12.75
C ASP A 207 -12.07 -16.99 -12.84
N MET A 208 -11.88 -15.75 -13.30
CA MET A 208 -10.55 -15.15 -13.51
C MET A 208 -9.70 -15.17 -12.23
N ALA A 209 -10.25 -14.75 -11.08
CA ALA A 209 -9.52 -14.68 -9.81
C ALA A 209 -9.02 -16.05 -9.32
N LYS A 210 -9.62 -17.15 -9.79
CA LYS A 210 -9.26 -18.53 -9.45
C LYS A 210 -8.36 -19.19 -10.48
N SER A 211 -8.14 -18.53 -11.61
CA SER A 211 -7.38 -19.08 -12.74
C SER A 211 -5.88 -19.21 -12.41
N ASP A 212 -5.22 -20.12 -13.11
CA ASP A 212 -3.76 -20.27 -13.04
C ASP A 212 -3.03 -19.01 -13.51
N ALA A 213 -3.64 -18.23 -14.39
CA ALA A 213 -3.12 -16.92 -14.85
C ALA A 213 -3.07 -15.86 -13.74
N VAL A 214 -3.88 -16.00 -12.71
CA VAL A 214 -3.82 -15.13 -11.51
C VAL A 214 -2.94 -15.76 -10.44
N ARG A 215 -3.07 -17.07 -10.19
CA ARG A 215 -2.55 -17.71 -8.99
C ARG A 215 -1.19 -18.37 -9.12
N LYS A 216 -0.85 -18.89 -10.31
CA LYS A 216 0.37 -19.69 -10.51
C LYS A 216 1.33 -19.09 -11.53
N ASN A 217 0.79 -18.54 -12.61
CA ASN A 217 1.57 -18.04 -13.73
C ASN A 217 1.19 -16.60 -14.10
N PRO A 218 1.23 -15.67 -13.13
CA PRO A 218 0.89 -14.28 -13.43
C PRO A 218 1.93 -13.67 -14.35
N ILE A 219 1.46 -12.87 -15.33
CA ILE A 219 2.31 -12.05 -16.18
C ILE A 219 1.97 -10.58 -16.03
N GLY A 220 2.95 -9.73 -16.28
CA GLY A 220 2.83 -8.28 -16.25
C GLY A 220 3.67 -7.62 -17.33
N ILE A 221 3.81 -6.31 -17.23
CA ILE A 221 4.65 -5.47 -18.09
C ILE A 221 5.83 -4.86 -17.33
N GLY A 222 6.11 -5.37 -16.13
CA GLY A 222 7.10 -4.86 -15.20
C GLY A 222 8.51 -5.41 -15.38
N PRO A 223 9.44 -4.98 -14.49
CA PRO A 223 10.87 -5.26 -14.60
C PRO A 223 11.26 -6.71 -14.28
N TYR A 224 10.46 -7.46 -13.55
CA TYR A 224 10.75 -8.86 -13.20
C TYR A 224 9.61 -9.79 -13.61
N LYS A 225 9.94 -11.05 -13.86
CA LYS A 225 8.99 -12.13 -14.18
C LYS A 225 8.89 -13.08 -12.99
N VAL A 226 7.69 -13.51 -12.62
CA VAL A 226 7.52 -14.55 -11.59
C VAL A 226 8.10 -15.86 -12.11
N LYS A 227 9.00 -16.45 -11.35
CA LYS A 227 9.68 -17.72 -11.66
C LYS A 227 9.10 -18.87 -10.85
N ARG A 228 8.86 -18.65 -9.56
CA ARG A 228 8.39 -19.68 -8.64
C ARG A 228 7.61 -19.04 -7.49
N ILE A 229 6.54 -19.68 -7.10
CA ILE A 229 5.75 -19.34 -5.92
C ILE A 229 5.80 -20.53 -4.97
N VAL A 230 6.10 -20.28 -3.70
CA VAL A 230 5.98 -21.22 -2.59
C VAL A 230 4.97 -20.63 -1.63
N ASP A 231 3.79 -21.21 -1.59
CA ASP A 231 2.64 -20.70 -0.85
C ASP A 231 2.99 -20.44 0.62
N GLY A 232 2.73 -19.21 1.08
CA GLY A 232 3.00 -18.78 2.45
C GLY A 232 4.47 -18.58 2.81
N GLU A 233 5.42 -18.87 1.92
CA GLU A 233 6.86 -18.81 2.22
C GLU A 233 7.61 -17.77 1.40
N SER A 234 7.53 -17.86 0.06
CA SER A 234 8.34 -17.00 -0.80
C SER A 234 7.84 -16.93 -2.24
N VAL A 235 8.27 -15.86 -2.93
CA VAL A 235 8.12 -15.71 -4.38
C VAL A 235 9.45 -15.33 -4.99
N GLU A 236 9.94 -16.19 -5.91
CA GLU A 236 11.15 -15.93 -6.67
C GLU A 236 10.81 -15.26 -8.00
N LEU A 237 11.50 -14.16 -8.31
CA LEU A 237 11.37 -13.46 -9.57
C LEU A 237 12.73 -13.36 -10.26
N VAL A 238 12.72 -13.36 -11.60
CA VAL A 238 13.90 -13.15 -12.43
C VAL A 238 13.73 -11.90 -13.29
N LYS A 239 14.81 -11.20 -13.60
CA LYS A 239 14.75 -9.98 -14.39
C LYS A 239 14.11 -10.21 -15.76
N ASN A 240 13.30 -9.25 -16.17
CA ASN A 240 12.77 -9.13 -17.53
C ASN A 240 13.76 -8.37 -18.39
N LYS A 241 14.53 -9.08 -19.23
CA LYS A 241 15.55 -8.46 -20.11
C LYS A 241 14.95 -7.51 -21.14
N ASP A 242 13.67 -7.75 -21.50
CA ASP A 242 12.92 -6.98 -22.49
C ASP A 242 12.08 -5.85 -21.85
N TYR A 243 12.41 -5.49 -20.59
CA TYR A 243 11.69 -4.44 -19.90
C TYR A 243 11.83 -3.09 -20.62
N TRP A 244 10.73 -2.43 -20.88
CA TRP A 244 10.64 -1.22 -21.69
C TRP A 244 11.47 -0.01 -21.20
N ARG A 245 11.89 -0.01 -19.93
CA ARG A 245 12.81 1.00 -19.35
C ARG A 245 14.27 0.55 -19.30
N GLY A 246 14.58 -0.59 -19.88
CA GLY A 246 15.90 -1.20 -19.88
C GLY A 246 16.02 -2.38 -18.91
N GLU A 247 16.99 -3.24 -19.15
CA GLU A 247 17.26 -4.43 -18.34
C GLU A 247 17.57 -4.05 -16.87
N PRO A 248 16.88 -4.68 -15.88
CA PRO A 248 17.18 -4.46 -14.47
C PRO A 248 18.62 -4.85 -14.10
N ASN A 249 19.22 -4.11 -13.17
CA ASN A 249 20.60 -4.39 -12.72
C ASN A 249 20.70 -5.68 -11.88
N ILE A 250 19.69 -5.99 -11.07
CA ILE A 250 19.64 -7.18 -10.19
C ILE A 250 19.03 -8.34 -10.99
N ASP A 251 19.68 -9.52 -10.94
CA ASP A 251 19.22 -10.67 -11.71
C ASP A 251 17.96 -11.30 -11.14
N ASN A 252 17.87 -11.41 -9.81
CA ASN A 252 16.78 -12.10 -9.15
C ASN A 252 16.26 -11.28 -7.96
N ILE A 253 14.96 -11.36 -7.70
CA ILE A 253 14.33 -10.91 -6.47
C ILE A 253 13.77 -12.13 -5.77
N ASN A 254 14.02 -12.25 -4.47
CA ASN A 254 13.41 -13.27 -3.62
C ASN A 254 12.58 -12.57 -2.54
N LEU A 255 11.25 -12.61 -2.66
CA LEU A 255 10.35 -12.12 -1.62
C LEU A 255 10.15 -13.24 -0.61
N ARG A 256 10.65 -13.06 0.62
CA ARG A 256 10.60 -14.05 1.69
C ARG A 256 9.67 -13.59 2.80
N VAL A 257 8.73 -14.46 3.19
CA VAL A 257 7.87 -14.19 4.34
C VAL A 257 8.70 -14.30 5.63
N VAL A 258 8.67 -13.24 6.43
CA VAL A 258 9.40 -13.16 7.70
C VAL A 258 8.46 -12.54 8.74
N GLU A 259 8.26 -13.26 9.85
CA GLU A 259 7.47 -12.74 10.95
C GLU A 259 8.02 -11.41 11.47
N GLN A 260 7.13 -10.48 11.82
CA GLN A 260 7.49 -9.13 12.30
C GLN A 260 8.49 -9.18 13.46
N THR A 261 8.33 -10.10 14.40
CA THR A 261 9.20 -10.26 15.57
C THR A 261 10.59 -10.78 15.25
N SER A 262 10.78 -11.38 14.07
CA SER A 262 12.07 -11.93 13.60
C SER A 262 12.75 -11.01 12.57
N MET A 263 12.13 -9.90 12.20
CA MET A 263 12.58 -9.06 11.08
C MET A 263 13.97 -8.44 11.34
N THR A 264 14.20 -7.89 12.55
CA THR A 264 15.50 -7.32 12.92
C THR A 264 16.60 -8.36 12.82
N GLN A 265 16.37 -9.55 13.40
CA GLN A 265 17.35 -10.63 13.40
C GLN A 265 17.67 -11.12 11.98
N ALA A 266 16.66 -11.24 11.12
CA ALA A 266 16.83 -11.65 9.72
C ALA A 266 17.67 -10.62 8.92
N LEU A 267 17.47 -9.32 9.17
CA LEU A 267 18.28 -8.26 8.58
C LEU A 267 19.74 -8.29 9.09
N GLU A 268 19.93 -8.45 10.40
CA GLU A 268 21.28 -8.49 11.00
C GLU A 268 22.10 -9.70 10.56
N ASN A 269 21.43 -10.85 10.41
CA ASN A 269 22.08 -12.08 9.93
C ASN A 269 22.36 -12.06 8.41
N GLY A 270 21.77 -11.13 7.64
CA GLY A 270 21.81 -11.16 6.18
C GLY A 270 20.92 -12.24 5.56
N ASP A 271 19.93 -12.76 6.29
CA ASP A 271 18.91 -13.68 5.75
C ASP A 271 18.00 -12.98 4.75
N ILE A 272 17.84 -11.67 4.92
CA ILE A 272 17.19 -10.72 4.01
C ILE A 272 18.02 -9.45 3.90
N ASP A 273 17.97 -8.81 2.72
CA ASP A 273 18.75 -7.60 2.42
C ASP A 273 17.99 -6.32 2.73
N MET A 274 16.65 -6.35 2.63
CA MET A 274 15.79 -5.21 2.95
C MET A 274 14.39 -5.65 3.37
N ALA A 275 13.73 -4.77 4.12
CA ALA A 275 12.32 -4.95 4.49
C ALA A 275 11.64 -3.61 4.76
N THR A 276 10.31 -3.56 4.58
CA THR A 276 9.49 -2.50 5.16
C THR A 276 9.15 -2.87 6.60
N ILE A 277 9.55 -2.00 7.54
CA ILE A 277 9.46 -2.28 8.97
C ILE A 277 8.50 -1.33 9.68
N THR A 278 8.02 -1.76 10.83
CA THR A 278 7.16 -0.95 11.70
C THR A 278 7.98 -0.02 12.59
N ALA A 279 7.34 0.99 13.19
CA ALA A 279 8.00 1.95 14.07
C ALA A 279 8.69 1.29 15.29
N PRO A 280 8.12 0.26 15.98
CA PRO A 280 8.84 -0.47 17.04
C PRO A 280 10.16 -1.09 16.56
N ILE A 281 10.15 -1.75 15.39
CA ILE A 281 11.36 -2.36 14.79
C ILE A 281 12.37 -1.28 14.40
N ALA A 282 11.93 -0.17 13.83
CA ALA A 282 12.82 0.95 13.51
C ALA A 282 13.49 1.52 14.77
N LYS A 283 12.74 1.60 15.88
CA LYS A 283 13.31 2.00 17.18
C LYS A 283 14.35 0.99 17.68
N GLU A 284 14.03 -0.31 17.64
CA GLU A 284 14.93 -1.40 18.05
C GLU A 284 16.26 -1.33 17.27
N ILE A 285 16.20 -1.24 15.94
CA ILE A 285 17.40 -1.09 15.08
C ILE A 285 18.18 0.16 15.44
N LYS A 286 17.51 1.28 15.69
CA LYS A 286 18.17 2.52 16.08
C LYS A 286 18.87 2.41 17.45
N ASP A 287 18.21 1.77 18.40
CA ASP A 287 18.74 1.59 19.76
C ASP A 287 19.88 0.56 19.81
N SER A 288 19.89 -0.44 18.92
CA SER A 288 20.98 -1.43 18.82
C SER A 288 22.31 -0.82 18.39
N GLY A 289 22.29 0.35 17.74
CA GLY A 289 23.48 0.99 17.20
C GLY A 289 24.16 0.19 16.08
N SER A 290 23.44 -0.71 15.42
CA SER A 290 23.98 -1.53 14.33
C SER A 290 24.49 -0.64 13.19
N GLU A 291 25.77 -0.78 12.87
CA GLU A 291 26.42 -0.09 11.73
C GLU A 291 26.13 -0.76 10.39
N ASN A 292 25.60 -1.99 10.41
CA ASN A 292 25.30 -2.78 9.22
C ASN A 292 23.92 -2.49 8.60
N LEU A 293 23.05 -1.83 9.35
CA LEU A 293 21.67 -1.54 8.93
C LEU A 293 21.47 -0.05 8.68
N GLN A 294 20.86 0.28 7.54
CA GLN A 294 20.48 1.64 7.20
C GLN A 294 18.96 1.81 7.26
N LEU A 295 18.50 2.75 8.09
CA LEU A 295 17.10 3.13 8.15
C LEU A 295 16.81 4.21 7.11
N LEU A 296 15.91 3.90 6.17
CA LEU A 296 15.37 4.84 5.20
C LEU A 296 13.97 5.24 5.64
N GLN A 297 13.70 6.53 5.71
CA GLN A 297 12.41 7.06 6.10
C GLN A 297 11.80 7.86 4.94
N ALA A 298 10.55 7.54 4.61
CA ALA A 298 9.76 8.26 3.63
C ALA A 298 8.44 8.74 4.24
N PRO A 299 7.91 9.90 3.82
CA PRO A 299 6.58 10.35 4.19
C PRO A 299 5.53 9.33 3.75
N SER A 300 4.60 8.99 4.65
CA SER A 300 3.48 8.09 4.35
C SER A 300 2.19 8.87 4.11
N THR A 301 1.36 8.37 3.19
CA THR A 301 -0.02 8.81 3.00
C THR A 301 -1.02 7.99 3.82
N SER A 302 -0.54 6.99 4.55
CA SER A 302 -1.37 6.19 5.45
C SER A 302 -1.65 6.93 6.76
N TYR A 303 -2.82 6.71 7.33
CA TYR A 303 -3.21 7.30 8.62
C TYR A 303 -4.12 6.37 9.41
N ALA A 304 -4.15 6.57 10.72
CA ALA A 304 -5.10 5.94 11.63
C ALA A 304 -6.15 6.95 12.09
N ILE A 305 -7.39 6.50 12.20
CA ILE A 305 -8.52 7.33 12.64
C ILE A 305 -9.33 6.65 13.73
N VAL A 306 -9.98 7.46 14.56
CA VAL A 306 -11.14 7.06 15.36
C VAL A 306 -12.38 7.61 14.67
N GLY A 307 -13.21 6.74 14.14
CA GLY A 307 -14.42 7.09 13.41
C GLY A 307 -15.68 6.82 14.22
N PHE A 308 -16.68 7.68 14.10
CA PHE A 308 -17.99 7.49 14.72
C PHE A 308 -18.97 6.85 13.75
N VAL A 309 -19.63 5.77 14.17
CA VAL A 309 -20.71 5.17 13.38
C VAL A 309 -21.99 5.96 13.66
N LEU A 310 -22.32 6.89 12.77
CA LEU A 310 -23.46 7.80 12.94
C LEU A 310 -24.80 7.22 12.46
N ASN A 311 -24.74 6.27 11.52
CA ASN A 311 -25.92 5.65 10.92
C ASN A 311 -25.72 4.15 10.79
N ASP A 312 -26.82 3.41 10.70
CA ASP A 312 -26.83 2.04 10.21
C ASP A 312 -26.60 2.04 8.68
N TYR A 313 -26.19 0.90 8.15
CA TYR A 313 -26.10 0.71 6.71
C TYR A 313 -27.02 -0.42 6.29
N ASP A 314 -27.98 -0.13 5.40
CA ASP A 314 -28.86 -1.12 4.80
C ASP A 314 -28.12 -1.82 3.66
N LYS A 315 -27.61 -3.02 3.93
CA LYS A 315 -26.85 -3.81 2.96
C LYS A 315 -27.67 -4.25 1.75
N LYS A 316 -28.99 -4.44 1.91
CA LYS A 316 -29.85 -4.87 0.81
C LYS A 316 -30.17 -3.71 -0.13
N ALA A 317 -30.48 -2.56 0.43
CA ALA A 317 -30.78 -1.35 -0.33
C ALA A 317 -29.51 -0.54 -0.68
N GLN A 318 -28.33 -0.95 -0.22
CA GLN A 318 -27.04 -0.28 -0.40
C GLN A 318 -27.07 1.22 -0.09
N LYS A 319 -27.75 1.59 1.00
CA LYS A 319 -27.93 2.99 1.39
C LYS A 319 -27.73 3.21 2.89
N ILE A 320 -27.48 4.48 3.23
CA ILE A 320 -27.46 4.93 4.62
C ILE A 320 -28.84 4.65 5.23
N GLY A 321 -28.84 3.90 6.34
CA GLY A 321 -30.02 3.53 7.09
C GLY A 321 -30.32 4.50 8.24
N LYS A 322 -30.94 3.97 9.30
CA LYS A 322 -31.37 4.74 10.46
C LYS A 322 -30.20 5.40 11.18
N GLU A 323 -30.40 6.64 11.62
CA GLU A 323 -29.46 7.34 12.49
C GLU A 323 -29.26 6.62 13.83
N ARG A 324 -28.04 6.67 14.33
CA ARG A 324 -27.67 6.22 15.68
C ARG A 324 -27.60 7.43 16.61
N PRO A 325 -28.58 7.69 17.45
CA PRO A 325 -28.68 8.92 18.24
C PRO A 325 -27.46 9.16 19.13
N LYS A 326 -26.83 8.09 19.62
CA LYS A 326 -25.75 8.13 20.60
C LYS A 326 -24.59 9.06 20.24
N TYR A 327 -24.21 9.12 18.96
CA TYR A 327 -23.09 9.91 18.48
C TYR A 327 -23.49 11.09 17.58
N GLN A 328 -24.79 11.43 17.53
CA GLN A 328 -25.26 12.60 16.77
C GLN A 328 -24.91 13.92 17.46
N ASP A 329 -24.70 13.91 18.77
CA ASP A 329 -24.28 15.10 19.50
C ASP A 329 -22.85 15.52 19.10
N LYS A 330 -22.74 16.70 18.48
CA LYS A 330 -21.48 17.29 18.06
C LYS A 330 -20.57 17.62 19.25
N LYS A 331 -21.15 18.07 20.39
CA LYS A 331 -20.36 18.43 21.58
C LYS A 331 -19.68 17.19 22.17
N LEU A 332 -20.37 16.06 22.20
CA LEU A 332 -19.78 14.77 22.62
C LEU A 332 -18.59 14.40 21.75
N ARG A 333 -18.75 14.42 20.43
CA ARG A 333 -17.65 14.07 19.51
C ARG A 333 -16.46 15.02 19.65
N GLN A 334 -16.72 16.32 19.83
CA GLN A 334 -15.67 17.31 20.04
C GLN A 334 -14.98 17.12 21.41
N ALA A 335 -15.74 16.81 22.45
CA ALA A 335 -15.17 16.49 23.76
C ALA A 335 -14.23 15.29 23.70
N MET A 336 -14.63 14.21 23.02
CA MET A 336 -13.77 13.05 22.82
C MET A 336 -12.49 13.40 22.03
N ALA A 337 -12.58 14.28 21.02
CA ALA A 337 -11.42 14.74 20.27
C ALA A 337 -10.44 15.55 21.11
N TYR A 338 -10.92 16.39 22.04
CA TYR A 338 -10.08 17.13 22.98
C TYR A 338 -9.49 16.25 24.10
N ALA A 339 -10.18 15.17 24.48
CA ALA A 339 -9.74 14.27 25.56
C ALA A 339 -8.57 13.34 25.14
N ILE A 340 -8.33 13.14 23.85
CA ILE A 340 -7.27 12.24 23.38
C ILE A 340 -5.95 13.00 23.20
N ASN A 341 -4.93 12.62 24.00
CA ASN A 341 -3.57 13.13 23.83
C ASN A 341 -2.87 12.41 22.66
N ARG A 342 -3.20 12.85 21.43
CA ARG A 342 -2.68 12.26 20.19
C ARG A 342 -1.16 12.29 20.11
N LYS A 343 -0.52 13.33 20.66
CA LYS A 343 0.95 13.43 20.64
C LYS A 343 1.58 12.35 21.51
N GLU A 344 1.15 12.22 22.75
CA GLU A 344 1.65 11.20 23.67
C GLU A 344 1.39 9.79 23.14
N TRP A 345 0.21 9.56 22.58
CA TRP A 345 -0.13 8.29 21.96
C TRP A 345 0.79 7.97 20.76
N ILE A 346 1.13 8.94 19.91
CA ILE A 346 2.08 8.78 18.82
C ILE A 346 3.49 8.50 19.36
N ASP A 347 3.92 9.24 20.38
CA ASP A 347 5.23 9.04 21.00
C ASP A 347 5.35 7.62 21.60
N ALA A 348 4.28 7.13 22.24
CA ALA A 348 4.26 5.81 22.87
C ALA A 348 4.25 4.63 21.86
N PHE A 349 3.52 4.76 20.76
CA PHE A 349 3.29 3.63 19.83
C PHE A 349 3.97 3.78 18.48
N TYR A 350 4.39 4.98 18.10
CA TYR A 350 5.09 5.26 16.84
C TYR A 350 6.46 5.89 17.05
N TYR A 351 6.90 6.06 18.33
CA TYR A 351 8.25 6.53 18.67
C TYR A 351 8.68 7.79 17.92
N GLY A 352 7.76 8.71 17.69
CA GLY A 352 8.00 9.94 16.94
C GLY A 352 7.96 9.82 15.41
N TYR A 353 7.71 8.62 14.86
CA TYR A 353 7.57 8.41 13.41
C TYR A 353 6.20 8.80 12.85
N GLY A 354 5.34 9.42 13.63
CA GLY A 354 4.01 9.89 13.23
C GLY A 354 3.79 11.36 13.55
N LYS A 355 2.69 11.92 13.01
CA LYS A 355 2.24 13.26 13.31
C LYS A 355 0.72 13.28 13.51
N PRO A 356 0.19 14.11 14.46
CA PRO A 356 -1.25 14.32 14.55
C PRO A 356 -1.79 14.91 13.25
N LEU A 357 -2.94 14.41 12.79
CA LEU A 357 -3.66 14.95 11.64
C LEU A 357 -4.89 15.75 12.11
N ASN A 358 -5.18 16.84 11.41
CA ASN A 358 -6.36 17.65 11.64
C ASN A 358 -7.37 17.56 10.47
N GLY A 359 -7.02 16.82 9.42
CA GLY A 359 -7.86 16.49 8.26
C GLY A 359 -7.70 15.05 7.82
N LEU A 360 -8.51 14.60 6.87
CA LEU A 360 -8.47 13.23 6.35
C LEU A 360 -7.34 12.99 5.36
N ILE A 361 -6.75 14.07 4.81
CA ILE A 361 -5.64 13.96 3.85
C ILE A 361 -4.34 14.24 4.60
N PRO A 362 -3.38 13.28 4.63
CA PRO A 362 -2.10 13.47 5.27
C PRO A 362 -1.33 14.68 4.72
N SER A 363 -0.61 15.37 5.58
CA SER A 363 0.18 16.56 5.21
C SER A 363 1.32 16.27 4.22
N ALA A 364 1.67 15.00 4.03
CA ALA A 364 2.60 14.56 2.98
C ALA A 364 2.00 14.70 1.57
N HIS A 365 0.66 14.71 1.45
CA HIS A 365 -0.02 14.86 0.18
C HIS A 365 -0.14 16.34 -0.19
N TRP A 366 0.03 16.69 -1.47
CA TRP A 366 -0.04 18.08 -1.97
C TRP A 366 -1.37 18.78 -1.67
N SER A 367 -2.47 18.04 -1.56
CA SER A 367 -3.81 18.54 -1.19
C SER A 367 -4.10 18.42 0.31
N GLY A 368 -3.13 18.01 1.12
CA GLY A 368 -3.26 17.98 2.57
C GLY A 368 -3.47 19.38 3.15
N ALA A 369 -4.30 19.48 4.17
CA ALA A 369 -4.55 20.75 4.86
C ALA A 369 -3.25 21.29 5.47
N LYS A 370 -2.98 22.57 5.27
CA LYS A 370 -1.89 23.28 5.92
C LYS A 370 -2.27 23.67 7.34
N GLU A 371 -1.27 24.03 8.13
CA GLU A 371 -1.51 24.59 9.45
C GLU A 371 -2.41 25.83 9.35
N GLY A 372 -3.49 25.85 10.12
CA GLY A 372 -4.48 26.92 10.11
C GLY A 372 -5.66 26.73 9.14
N ASP A 373 -5.55 25.86 8.11
CA ASP A 373 -6.64 25.64 7.15
C ASP A 373 -7.86 24.91 7.78
N VAL A 374 -7.62 24.10 8.79
CA VAL A 374 -8.64 23.34 9.50
C VAL A 374 -8.52 23.52 11.00
N LYS A 375 -9.65 23.41 11.70
CA LYS A 375 -9.69 23.51 13.16
C LYS A 375 -8.88 22.36 13.77
N GLU A 376 -7.93 22.73 14.64
CA GLU A 376 -7.20 21.78 15.46
C GLU A 376 -7.97 21.45 16.75
N TYR A 377 -7.97 20.17 17.11
CA TYR A 377 -8.42 19.67 18.40
C TYR A 377 -7.17 19.28 19.22
N LYS A 378 -6.51 20.28 19.83
CA LYS A 378 -5.36 20.05 20.74
C LYS A 378 -5.88 19.39 22.02
N TYR A 379 -5.08 18.52 22.63
CA TYR A 379 -5.40 17.91 23.90
C TYR A 379 -5.74 18.97 24.95
N ASP A 380 -6.95 18.91 25.49
CA ASP A 380 -7.48 19.88 26.48
C ASP A 380 -8.64 19.21 27.24
N VAL A 381 -8.30 18.64 28.40
CA VAL A 381 -9.25 17.92 29.25
C VAL A 381 -10.33 18.86 29.82
N ASP A 382 -9.98 20.10 30.15
CA ASP A 382 -10.93 21.05 30.72
C ASP A 382 -11.95 21.47 29.67
N LYS A 383 -11.49 21.67 28.43
CA LYS A 383 -12.40 21.92 27.30
C LYS A 383 -13.28 20.71 26.99
N ALA A 384 -12.75 19.51 27.09
CA ALA A 384 -13.56 18.29 26.95
C ALA A 384 -14.66 18.20 28.01
N LYS A 385 -14.32 18.43 29.29
CA LYS A 385 -15.27 18.45 30.40
C LYS A 385 -16.35 19.52 30.21
N GLN A 386 -15.93 20.75 29.85
CA GLN A 386 -16.87 21.83 29.54
C GLN A 386 -17.88 21.45 28.49
N LEU A 387 -17.43 20.84 27.35
CA LEU A 387 -18.32 20.42 26.28
C LEU A 387 -19.29 19.32 26.70
N LEU A 388 -18.84 18.41 27.55
CA LEU A 388 -19.70 17.36 28.12
C LEU A 388 -20.75 17.98 29.06
N ASP A 389 -20.38 18.92 29.92
CA ASP A 389 -21.32 19.63 30.80
C ASP A 389 -22.37 20.42 30.01
N GLU A 390 -21.93 21.12 28.95
CA GLU A 390 -22.82 21.85 28.03
C GLU A 390 -23.73 20.90 27.23
N GLY A 391 -23.31 19.65 26.98
CA GLY A 391 -24.07 18.59 26.31
C GLY A 391 -25.00 17.84 27.26
N GLY A 392 -24.95 18.14 28.57
CA GLY A 392 -25.78 17.48 29.59
C GLY A 392 -25.25 16.14 30.09
N TYR A 393 -24.01 15.75 29.71
CA TYR A 393 -23.34 14.57 30.22
C TYR A 393 -22.72 14.85 31.59
N LYS A 394 -23.33 14.38 32.64
CA LYS A 394 -22.93 14.66 34.03
C LYS A 394 -22.91 13.40 34.85
N ASP A 395 -21.98 13.29 35.77
CA ASP A 395 -21.98 12.30 36.83
C ASP A 395 -23.14 12.66 37.81
N LYS A 396 -24.21 11.88 37.79
CA LYS A 396 -25.42 12.14 38.57
C LYS A 396 -25.55 11.28 39.81
N ASP A 397 -24.89 10.12 39.82
CA ASP A 397 -24.93 9.18 40.92
C ASP A 397 -23.64 9.17 41.76
N GLY A 398 -22.60 9.88 41.30
CA GLY A 398 -21.34 10.07 42.05
C GLY A 398 -20.36 8.93 41.90
N ASP A 399 -20.51 8.08 40.89
CA ASP A 399 -19.64 6.92 40.66
C ASP A 399 -18.33 7.28 39.89
N GLY A 400 -18.22 8.53 39.45
CA GLY A 400 -17.06 9.04 38.72
C GLY A 400 -17.21 8.90 37.19
N PHE A 401 -18.29 8.33 36.69
CA PHE A 401 -18.62 8.25 35.28
C PHE A 401 -19.78 9.18 34.95
N ARG A 402 -19.86 9.61 33.71
CA ARG A 402 -20.90 10.54 33.26
C ARG A 402 -22.02 9.78 32.57
N GLU A 403 -23.27 10.05 32.95
CA GLU A 403 -24.45 9.58 32.26
C GLU A 403 -24.72 10.41 31.02
N ASP A 404 -25.58 9.86 30.15
CA ASP A 404 -26.16 10.58 29.02
C ASP A 404 -27.12 11.71 29.52
N PRO A 405 -27.53 12.64 28.66
CA PRO A 405 -28.42 13.73 29.05
C PRO A 405 -29.76 13.24 29.64
N GLN A 406 -30.17 12.00 29.36
CA GLN A 406 -31.36 11.36 29.90
C GLN A 406 -31.12 10.67 31.27
N GLY A 407 -29.86 10.67 31.76
CA GLY A 407 -29.46 10.06 33.02
C GLY A 407 -29.28 8.55 32.95
N LYS A 408 -28.95 8.02 31.79
CA LYS A 408 -28.62 6.60 31.60
C LYS A 408 -27.12 6.41 31.52
N PRO A 409 -26.56 5.26 31.95
CA PRO A 409 -25.16 4.93 31.80
C PRO A 409 -24.71 5.08 30.34
N PHE A 410 -23.61 5.83 30.13
CA PHE A 410 -23.10 6.10 28.79
C PHE A 410 -21.87 5.22 28.51
N VAL A 411 -22.06 4.11 27.78
CA VAL A 411 -20.99 3.17 27.43
C VAL A 411 -20.50 3.44 26.02
N VAL A 412 -19.20 3.68 25.83
CA VAL A 412 -18.55 3.80 24.53
C VAL A 412 -17.99 2.45 24.12
N ASN A 413 -18.45 1.92 22.98
CA ASN A 413 -17.93 0.70 22.41
C ASN A 413 -16.89 1.05 21.33
N LEU A 414 -15.62 0.91 21.66
CA LEU A 414 -14.53 1.03 20.71
C LEU A 414 -14.30 -0.33 20.05
N LYS A 415 -14.20 -0.33 18.72
CA LYS A 415 -13.90 -1.52 17.92
C LYS A 415 -12.69 -1.26 17.05
N HIS A 416 -11.82 -2.23 16.93
CA HIS A 416 -10.72 -2.25 15.98
C HIS A 416 -10.72 -3.58 15.23
N TYR A 417 -10.01 -3.64 14.11
CA TYR A 417 -9.82 -4.90 13.38
C TYR A 417 -8.77 -5.75 14.08
N ALA A 418 -8.97 -7.06 14.05
CA ALA A 418 -7.93 -8.03 14.42
C ALA A 418 -6.93 -8.15 13.28
N GLY A 419 -5.67 -8.39 13.60
CA GLY A 419 -4.62 -8.57 12.61
C GLY A 419 -3.31 -9.04 13.26
N SER A 420 -2.34 -9.40 12.46
CA SER A 420 -1.03 -9.88 12.88
C SER A 420 -0.14 -8.82 13.53
N ASN A 421 -0.52 -7.54 13.45
CA ASN A 421 0.27 -6.47 14.06
C ASN A 421 0.07 -6.43 15.59
N PRO A 422 1.09 -6.78 16.38
CA PRO A 422 0.99 -6.89 17.84
C PRO A 422 0.73 -5.56 18.55
N THR A 423 0.85 -4.43 17.86
CA THR A 423 0.60 -3.10 18.44
C THR A 423 -0.88 -2.68 18.38
N PHE A 424 -1.75 -3.39 17.66
CA PHE A 424 -3.13 -2.97 17.48
C PHE A 424 -3.92 -2.95 18.80
N GLU A 425 -3.85 -4.00 19.58
CA GLU A 425 -4.58 -4.09 20.84
C GLU A 425 -4.05 -3.10 21.90
N PRO A 426 -2.74 -3.05 22.22
CA PRO A 426 -2.22 -2.10 23.19
C PRO A 426 -2.52 -0.65 22.87
N ARG A 427 -2.35 -0.23 21.62
CA ARG A 427 -2.60 1.15 21.21
C ARG A 427 -4.10 1.52 21.19
N THR A 428 -4.99 0.52 21.02
CA THR A 428 -6.44 0.74 21.11
C THR A 428 -6.89 0.82 22.56
N ALA A 429 -6.30 0.00 23.43
CA ALA A 429 -6.57 0.04 24.87
C ALA A 429 -6.08 1.34 25.55
N ALA A 430 -5.12 2.04 24.94
CA ALA A 430 -4.59 3.31 25.42
C ALA A 430 -5.41 4.54 24.97
N LEU A 431 -6.48 4.37 24.21
CA LEU A 431 -7.40 5.43 23.81
C LEU A 431 -8.54 5.60 24.79
#